data_ff7866cff099555c967c6845207059de
#
_entry.id   ff7866cff099555c967c6845207059de
#
_cell.length_a   1.000
_cell.length_b   1.000
_cell.length_c   1.000
_cell.angle_alpha   90.00
_cell.angle_beta   90.00
_cell.angle_gamma   90.00
#
_symmetry.space_group_name_H-M   'P 1'
#
loop_
_entity.id
_entity.type
_entity.pdbx_description
1 polymer ?
#
loop_
_entity_poly.entity_id
_entity_poly.type
_entity_poly.pdbx_seq_one_letter_code
_entity_poly.pdbx_strand_id
1 'polypeptide(L)'
;MTNCCRRMYVSLFVLAGIVSTAFAQYNIRLRIVSKPTTHAIDSIFAAGNFNSWQPDKAEYSFSKTGEISELQIKGLCGGIYEFKCTRGSWQKTETAIDGSDVENHIIKLTADTVIDFSIAAWKDDFAVPAKSHTASLNVQLLDSAFAMPQLACKRRIWIYLPPDYKTSHKKYPVLYMHDGQNIFDEYSASFGEWGVDECMDSLIKKGSPACIVIGIDNGPERMQEYNPYEFKEFGKGKGDQYIDFLIKTLKPIIDKHYRTLASAENTLIAGSSMGGLISYYAMLKYPNVFGKAGIFSPAFWTAEKIKSLTNSSGNQLHGKLFFYMGELEGAAYLNDMNKVVETIGKKSDAMIYTVIDPEGSHNERAWRKWFAAFYKWIIADGFNNVIDLDK
;
A
#
# COMPACT_ATOMS: atom_id res chain seq x y z
N MET A 1 -34.77 8.28 -74.80
CA MET A 1 -35.49 8.89 -73.67
C MET A 1 -34.97 8.23 -72.40
N THR A 2 -33.97 8.85 -71.78
CA THR A 2 -33.26 8.31 -70.61
C THR A 2 -33.69 9.10 -69.40
N ASN A 3 -34.41 8.43 -68.47
CA ASN A 3 -34.82 8.99 -67.20
C ASN A 3 -33.64 8.85 -66.17
N CYS A 4 -33.08 9.97 -65.77
CA CYS A 4 -32.04 10.09 -64.75
C CYS A 4 -32.72 10.27 -63.38
N CYS A 5 -32.76 9.24 -62.55
CA CYS A 5 -33.18 9.32 -61.13
C CYS A 5 -32.04 9.82 -60.28
N ARG A 6 -32.07 11.09 -59.85
CA ARG A 6 -31.23 11.66 -58.82
C ARG A 6 -31.68 11.14 -57.46
N ARG A 7 -30.84 10.31 -56.82
CA ARG A 7 -30.97 9.97 -55.40
C ARG A 7 -30.33 11.11 -54.55
N MET A 8 -31.18 11.71 -53.73
CA MET A 8 -30.82 12.72 -52.76
C MET A 8 -30.44 12.01 -51.48
N TYR A 9 -29.12 12.08 -51.09
CA TYR A 9 -28.64 11.59 -49.80
C TYR A 9 -28.85 12.70 -48.77
N VAL A 10 -29.73 12.46 -47.78
CA VAL A 10 -29.86 13.30 -46.59
C VAL A 10 -28.89 12.76 -45.59
N SER A 11 -27.77 13.49 -45.34
CA SER A 11 -26.84 13.20 -44.29
C SER A 11 -27.38 13.73 -42.95
N LEU A 12 -27.82 12.82 -42.11
CA LEU A 12 -28.22 13.14 -40.73
C LEU A 12 -26.96 13.30 -39.87
N PHE A 13 -26.56 14.51 -39.55
CA PHE A 13 -25.52 14.77 -38.57
C PHE A 13 -26.11 14.56 -37.16
N VAL A 14 -25.80 13.42 -36.52
CA VAL A 14 -26.07 13.20 -35.09
C VAL A 14 -24.97 13.98 -34.35
N LEU A 15 -25.31 15.11 -33.77
CA LEU A 15 -24.48 15.79 -32.78
C LEU A 15 -24.50 14.95 -31.50
N ALA A 16 -23.47 14.13 -31.28
CA ALA A 16 -23.22 13.49 -30.00
C ALA A 16 -22.75 14.58 -29.01
N GLY A 17 -23.68 15.09 -28.21
CA GLY A 17 -23.36 15.96 -27.10
C GLY A 17 -22.47 15.21 -26.10
N ILE A 18 -21.20 15.61 -25.97
CA ILE A 18 -20.32 15.15 -24.89
C ILE A 18 -20.87 15.79 -23.60
N VAL A 19 -21.64 15.01 -22.83
CA VAL A 19 -22.03 15.40 -21.48
C VAL A 19 -20.78 15.28 -20.62
N SER A 20 -20.07 16.39 -20.46
CA SER A 20 -18.99 16.53 -19.50
C SER A 20 -19.62 16.51 -18.10
N THR A 21 -19.54 15.42 -17.37
CA THR A 21 -19.89 15.39 -15.95
C THR A 21 -18.85 16.22 -15.19
N ALA A 22 -19.12 17.50 -14.99
CA ALA A 22 -18.35 18.33 -14.08
C ALA A 22 -18.55 17.79 -12.65
N PHE A 23 -17.55 17.17 -12.07
CA PHE A 23 -17.55 16.87 -10.63
C PHE A 23 -17.49 18.21 -9.88
N ALA A 24 -18.33 18.34 -8.85
CA ALA A 24 -18.28 19.50 -7.98
C ALA A 24 -16.90 19.57 -7.31
N GLN A 25 -16.26 20.72 -7.45
CA GLN A 25 -14.96 20.99 -6.81
C GLN A 25 -15.18 21.93 -5.62
N TYR A 26 -14.48 21.63 -4.55
CA TYR A 26 -14.56 22.35 -3.30
C TYR A 26 -13.19 22.86 -2.86
N ASN A 27 -13.19 23.80 -1.92
CA ASN A 27 -11.99 24.37 -1.34
C ASN A 27 -11.92 24.01 0.13
N ILE A 28 -10.72 23.69 0.62
CA ILE A 28 -10.43 23.52 2.03
C ILE A 28 -9.58 24.70 2.49
N ARG A 29 -9.94 25.29 3.62
CA ARG A 29 -9.11 26.26 4.32
C ARG A 29 -8.71 25.66 5.67
N LEU A 30 -7.44 25.30 5.81
CA LEU A 30 -6.85 24.79 7.04
C LEU A 30 -6.30 25.95 7.86
N ARG A 31 -6.62 26.03 9.16
CA ARG A 31 -6.17 27.09 10.04
C ARG A 31 -5.58 26.48 11.32
N ILE A 32 -4.30 26.76 11.55
CA ILE A 32 -3.61 26.42 12.81
C ILE A 32 -3.88 27.55 13.78
N VAL A 33 -4.76 27.32 14.74
CA VAL A 33 -5.18 28.32 15.73
C VAL A 33 -4.27 28.35 16.96
N SER A 34 -3.51 27.27 17.21
CA SER A 34 -2.50 27.18 18.26
C SER A 34 -1.39 26.23 17.84
N LYS A 35 -0.16 26.56 18.19
CA LYS A 35 1.02 25.72 17.92
C LYS A 35 2.10 25.95 18.98
N PRO A 36 3.06 25.01 19.12
CA PRO A 36 4.22 25.20 20.00
C PRO A 36 5.00 26.48 19.69
N THR A 37 5.58 27.08 20.69
CA THR A 37 6.49 28.22 20.55
C THR A 37 7.90 27.78 20.10
N THR A 38 8.22 26.51 20.27
CA THR A 38 9.44 25.89 19.70
C THR A 38 9.35 25.96 18.17
N HIS A 39 10.49 26.17 17.52
CA HIS A 39 10.58 26.24 16.05
C HIS A 39 9.66 27.29 15.39
N ALA A 40 9.42 28.41 16.05
CA ALA A 40 8.45 29.44 15.63
C ALA A 40 8.69 30.02 14.22
N ILE A 41 9.91 29.94 13.71
CA ILE A 41 10.35 30.46 12.40
C ILE A 41 10.29 29.40 11.29
N ASP A 42 10.11 28.12 11.61
CA ASP A 42 10.07 27.07 10.61
C ASP A 42 8.78 27.12 9.78
N SER A 43 8.89 26.83 8.51
CA SER A 43 7.73 26.63 7.65
C SER A 43 6.97 25.36 8.04
N ILE A 44 5.64 25.45 8.06
CA ILE A 44 4.75 24.32 8.33
C ILE A 44 4.08 23.93 7.01
N PHE A 45 3.95 22.64 6.77
CA PHE A 45 3.36 22.06 5.57
C PHE A 45 2.25 21.08 5.95
N ALA A 46 1.25 20.94 5.10
CA ALA A 46 0.27 19.86 5.18
C ALA A 46 0.70 18.74 4.22
N ALA A 47 1.03 17.57 4.76
CA ALA A 47 1.27 16.35 3.98
C ALA A 47 0.04 15.45 4.08
N GLY A 48 -0.58 15.12 2.96
CA GLY A 48 -1.82 14.36 2.93
C GLY A 48 -2.07 13.66 1.60
N ASN A 49 -3.18 12.95 1.51
CA ASN A 49 -3.56 12.24 0.31
C ASN A 49 -3.85 13.19 -0.89
N PHE A 50 -4.06 14.48 -0.66
CA PHE A 50 -4.19 15.50 -1.71
C PHE A 50 -2.86 15.91 -2.36
N ASN A 51 -1.71 15.56 -1.78
CA ASN A 51 -0.38 15.88 -2.31
C ASN A 51 0.57 14.68 -2.30
N SER A 52 0.02 13.46 -2.30
CA SER A 52 0.80 12.20 -2.27
C SER A 52 1.70 12.09 -1.04
N TRP A 53 1.27 12.64 0.08
CA TRP A 53 1.97 12.63 1.37
C TRP A 53 3.38 13.24 1.33
N GLN A 54 3.59 14.25 0.47
CA GLN A 54 4.87 14.97 0.39
C GLN A 54 5.01 15.96 1.54
N PRO A 55 6.02 15.81 2.43
CA PRO A 55 6.10 16.55 3.69
C PRO A 55 6.63 17.99 3.57
N ASP A 56 7.16 18.37 2.41
CA ASP A 56 7.86 19.64 2.16
C ASP A 56 7.39 20.37 0.90
N LYS A 57 6.25 19.97 0.34
CA LYS A 57 5.76 20.54 -0.91
C LYS A 57 5.34 21.99 -0.71
N ALA A 58 6.03 22.93 -1.36
CA ALA A 58 5.88 24.36 -1.15
C ALA A 58 4.43 24.90 -1.34
N GLU A 59 3.66 24.30 -2.26
CA GLU A 59 2.26 24.65 -2.55
C GLU A 59 1.32 24.34 -1.36
N TYR A 60 1.77 23.50 -0.41
CA TYR A 60 1.02 23.10 0.78
C TYR A 60 1.64 23.66 2.06
N SER A 61 2.35 24.77 1.95
CA SER A 61 2.92 25.53 3.06
C SER A 61 1.87 26.45 3.68
N PHE A 62 1.81 26.49 5.01
CA PHE A 62 0.99 27.45 5.75
C PHE A 62 1.64 28.84 5.70
N SER A 63 0.85 29.85 5.38
CA SER A 63 1.23 31.27 5.47
C SER A 63 0.72 31.88 6.77
N LYS A 64 1.53 32.74 7.39
CA LYS A 64 1.13 33.44 8.61
C LYS A 64 0.17 34.59 8.28
N THR A 65 -0.99 34.59 8.90
CA THR A 65 -2.01 35.64 8.78
C THR A 65 -2.38 36.11 10.19
N GLY A 66 -1.70 37.15 10.68
CA GLY A 66 -1.81 37.59 12.08
C GLY A 66 -1.22 36.54 13.04
N GLU A 67 -2.02 36.07 14.00
CA GLU A 67 -1.64 35.03 14.96
C GLU A 67 -1.91 33.62 14.45
N ILE A 68 -2.65 33.46 13.35
CA ILE A 68 -3.07 32.20 12.77
C ILE A 68 -2.14 31.85 11.58
N SER A 69 -1.85 30.59 11.40
CA SER A 69 -1.23 30.07 10.16
C SER A 69 -2.30 29.41 9.30
N GLU A 70 -2.41 29.82 8.02
CA GLU A 70 -3.47 29.40 7.13
C GLU A 70 -2.92 28.79 5.83
N LEU A 71 -3.59 27.74 5.34
CA LEU A 71 -3.35 27.13 4.03
C LEU A 71 -4.69 26.96 3.31
N GLN A 72 -4.77 27.40 2.04
CA GLN A 72 -5.91 27.17 1.18
C GLN A 72 -5.59 26.14 0.09
N ILE A 73 -6.37 25.05 0.06
CA ILE A 73 -6.29 24.02 -0.97
C ILE A 73 -7.55 24.13 -1.83
N LYS A 74 -7.38 24.29 -3.15
CA LYS A 74 -8.47 24.60 -4.08
C LYS A 74 -8.74 23.44 -5.05
N GLY A 75 -10.00 23.35 -5.48
CA GLY A 75 -10.38 22.51 -6.62
C GLY A 75 -10.36 21.00 -6.30
N LEU A 76 -10.57 20.61 -5.06
CA LEU A 76 -10.65 19.22 -4.66
C LEU A 76 -12.05 18.64 -4.96
N CYS A 77 -12.11 17.39 -5.40
CA CYS A 77 -13.38 16.66 -5.51
C CYS A 77 -13.95 16.36 -4.13
N GLY A 78 -15.28 16.17 -4.03
CA GLY A 78 -15.87 15.65 -2.80
C GLY A 78 -15.29 14.31 -2.41
N GLY A 79 -14.98 14.12 -1.11
CA GLY A 79 -14.33 12.89 -0.63
C GLY A 79 -13.77 13.00 0.78
N ILE A 80 -13.02 12.00 1.19
CA ILE A 80 -12.29 11.99 2.47
C ILE A 80 -10.83 12.37 2.20
N TYR A 81 -10.36 13.36 2.95
CA TYR A 81 -8.98 13.80 2.92
C TYR A 81 -8.34 13.60 4.27
N GLU A 82 -7.13 13.05 4.25
CA GLU A 82 -6.30 12.85 5.42
C GLU A 82 -5.01 13.63 5.30
N PHE A 83 -4.53 14.20 6.40
CA PHE A 83 -3.23 14.89 6.43
C PHE A 83 -2.61 14.89 7.82
N LYS A 84 -1.33 15.19 7.85
CA LYS A 84 -0.55 15.60 9.03
C LYS A 84 0.20 16.88 8.75
N CYS A 85 0.50 17.63 9.81
CA CYS A 85 1.41 18.76 9.72
C CYS A 85 2.86 18.33 9.92
N THR A 86 3.73 18.89 9.10
CA THR A 86 5.19 18.68 9.19
C THR A 86 5.93 20.00 9.15
N ARG A 87 7.21 19.99 9.53
CA ARG A 87 8.16 21.09 9.30
C ARG A 87 9.21 20.68 8.26
N GLY A 88 8.70 20.20 7.08
CA GLY A 88 9.52 19.84 5.92
C GLY A 88 10.11 18.42 5.94
N SER A 89 9.79 17.60 6.92
CA SER A 89 10.17 16.18 6.94
C SER A 89 9.33 15.38 7.93
N TRP A 90 9.27 14.06 7.73
CA TRP A 90 8.52 13.14 8.61
C TRP A 90 9.14 13.03 10.02
N GLN A 91 10.42 13.35 10.20
CA GLN A 91 11.08 13.44 11.50
C GLN A 91 10.62 14.67 12.32
N LYS A 92 10.00 15.66 11.65
CA LYS A 92 9.52 16.91 12.22
C LYS A 92 7.99 17.02 12.11
N THR A 93 7.28 15.90 12.29
CA THR A 93 5.81 15.82 12.22
C THR A 93 5.20 16.26 13.54
N GLU A 94 3.96 16.73 13.49
CA GLU A 94 3.16 16.99 14.69
C GLU A 94 2.97 15.75 15.56
N THR A 95 2.89 15.95 16.88
CA THR A 95 2.68 14.90 17.88
C THR A 95 1.72 15.37 18.97
N ALA A 96 1.28 14.44 19.81
CA ALA A 96 0.64 14.79 21.07
C ALA A 96 1.63 15.50 22.00
N ILE A 97 1.10 16.10 23.09
CA ILE A 97 1.91 16.90 24.03
C ILE A 97 3.03 16.09 24.72
N ASP A 98 2.89 14.79 24.77
CA ASP A 98 3.87 13.84 25.34
C ASP A 98 4.84 13.26 24.30
N GLY A 99 4.76 13.70 23.03
CA GLY A 99 5.59 13.22 21.93
C GLY A 99 5.09 11.96 21.25
N SER A 100 3.99 11.36 21.70
CA SER A 100 3.38 10.22 21.03
C SER A 100 2.78 10.63 19.68
N ASP A 101 2.76 9.69 18.73
CA ASP A 101 2.18 9.92 17.41
C ASP A 101 0.67 10.21 17.52
N VAL A 102 0.21 11.20 16.77
CA VAL A 102 -1.22 11.51 16.63
C VAL A 102 -1.79 10.83 15.38
N GLU A 103 -3.10 10.62 15.36
CA GLU A 103 -3.79 10.17 14.16
C GLU A 103 -3.74 11.24 13.05
N ASN A 104 -4.02 10.85 11.81
CA ASN A 104 -4.19 11.80 10.73
C ASN A 104 -5.41 12.69 10.99
N HIS A 105 -5.31 13.97 10.63
CA HIS A 105 -6.51 14.81 10.53
C HIS A 105 -7.38 14.31 9.38
N ILE A 106 -8.68 14.14 9.62
CA ILE A 106 -9.63 13.61 8.63
C ILE A 106 -10.64 14.69 8.27
N ILE A 107 -10.85 14.92 6.97
CA ILE A 107 -11.82 15.89 6.44
C ILE A 107 -12.76 15.18 5.48
N LYS A 108 -14.05 15.14 5.81
CA LYS A 108 -15.10 14.73 4.88
C LYS A 108 -15.58 15.93 4.08
N LEU A 109 -15.05 16.09 2.86
CA LEU A 109 -15.30 17.23 1.99
C LEU A 109 -16.58 17.03 1.18
N THR A 110 -17.62 17.79 1.48
CA THR A 110 -18.92 17.79 0.75
C THR A 110 -19.34 19.20 0.32
N ALA A 111 -18.62 20.22 0.81
CA ALA A 111 -18.79 21.65 0.50
C ALA A 111 -17.49 22.38 0.83
N ASP A 112 -17.35 23.63 0.41
CA ASP A 112 -16.25 24.50 0.86
C ASP A 112 -16.20 24.51 2.39
N THR A 113 -15.02 24.22 2.96
CA THR A 113 -14.88 23.92 4.39
C THR A 113 -13.71 24.66 4.99
N VAL A 114 -13.89 25.16 6.22
CA VAL A 114 -12.82 25.74 7.05
C VAL A 114 -12.61 24.79 8.24
N ILE A 115 -11.36 24.41 8.49
CA ILE A 115 -10.98 23.53 9.60
C ILE A 115 -9.98 24.27 10.50
N ASP A 116 -10.38 24.48 11.74
CA ASP A 116 -9.52 25.01 12.80
C ASP A 116 -8.96 23.84 13.61
N PHE A 117 -7.66 23.84 13.81
CA PHE A 117 -6.99 22.81 14.61
C PHE A 117 -5.74 23.36 15.30
N SER A 118 -5.21 22.60 16.25
CA SER A 118 -4.02 22.96 17.04
C SER A 118 -2.97 21.87 16.92
N ILE A 119 -1.71 22.28 16.89
CA ILE A 119 -0.56 21.39 16.98
C ILE A 119 -0.05 21.43 18.42
N ALA A 120 -0.02 20.29 19.09
CA ALA A 120 0.35 20.21 20.51
C ALA A 120 1.87 20.23 20.72
N ALA A 121 2.61 19.48 19.88
CA ALA A 121 4.07 19.37 19.95
C ALA A 121 4.66 18.91 18.60
N TRP A 122 5.98 18.85 18.51
CA TRP A 122 6.71 18.35 17.35
C TRP A 122 7.55 17.14 17.73
N LYS A 123 7.66 16.17 16.83
CA LYS A 123 8.36 14.90 17.09
C LYS A 123 9.81 15.08 17.48
N ASP A 124 10.51 16.03 16.91
CA ASP A 124 11.91 16.33 17.18
C ASP A 124 12.16 17.19 18.43
N ASP A 125 11.10 17.64 19.13
CA ASP A 125 11.19 18.24 20.48
C ASP A 125 11.43 17.17 21.57
N PHE A 126 11.21 15.90 21.25
CA PHE A 126 11.34 14.79 22.18
C PHE A 126 12.57 13.95 21.87
N ALA A 127 13.20 13.47 22.92
CA ALA A 127 14.19 12.42 22.74
C ALA A 127 13.52 11.22 22.07
N VAL A 128 14.02 10.79 20.93
CA VAL A 128 13.51 9.58 20.27
C VAL A 128 13.67 8.44 21.29
N PRO A 129 12.59 7.82 21.78
CA PRO A 129 12.71 6.67 22.66
C PRO A 129 13.61 5.65 21.98
N ALA A 130 14.54 5.07 22.69
CA ALA A 130 15.34 3.99 22.12
C ALA A 130 14.35 2.88 21.73
N LYS A 131 14.19 2.65 20.42
CA LYS A 131 13.34 1.57 19.93
C LYS A 131 13.90 0.26 20.45
N SER A 132 13.03 -0.56 21.02
CA SER A 132 13.39 -1.90 21.44
C SER A 132 13.28 -2.87 20.27
N HIS A 133 14.09 -3.92 20.27
CA HIS A 133 13.88 -5.04 19.38
C HIS A 133 12.66 -5.84 19.83
N THR A 134 11.73 -6.04 18.91
CA THR A 134 10.49 -6.81 19.12
C THR A 134 10.54 -8.15 18.40
N ALA A 135 11.40 -8.28 17.38
CA ALA A 135 11.50 -9.48 16.56
C ALA A 135 11.63 -10.76 17.41
N SER A 136 10.82 -11.75 17.12
CA SER A 136 10.86 -13.06 17.77
C SER A 136 12.16 -13.82 17.45
N LEU A 137 12.47 -14.84 18.24
CA LEU A 137 13.64 -15.72 18.02
C LEU A 137 13.60 -16.50 16.69
N ASN A 138 12.46 -16.49 16.02
CA ASN A 138 12.24 -17.13 14.73
C ASN A 138 12.63 -16.24 13.54
N VAL A 139 12.89 -14.95 13.77
CA VAL A 139 13.36 -14.00 12.77
C VAL A 139 14.88 -13.95 12.77
N GLN A 140 15.46 -13.91 11.58
CA GLN A 140 16.90 -13.77 11.36
C GLN A 140 17.17 -12.81 10.23
N LEU A 141 18.26 -12.07 10.33
CA LEU A 141 18.81 -11.34 9.19
C LEU A 141 19.46 -12.36 8.26
N LEU A 142 18.85 -12.61 7.11
CA LEU A 142 19.38 -13.53 6.11
C LEU A 142 20.65 -12.99 5.47
N ASP A 143 20.62 -11.71 5.05
CA ASP A 143 21.75 -11.01 4.46
C ASP A 143 21.56 -9.50 4.65
N SER A 144 22.61 -8.81 5.11
CA SER A 144 22.60 -7.35 5.30
C SER A 144 22.79 -6.57 3.99
N ALA A 145 23.28 -7.21 2.93
CA ALA A 145 23.63 -6.58 1.66
C ALA A 145 23.43 -7.50 0.45
N PHE A 146 22.33 -8.22 0.41
CA PHE A 146 21.96 -9.16 -0.65
C PHE A 146 21.98 -8.44 -2.01
N ALA A 147 22.69 -9.00 -2.98
CA ALA A 147 22.84 -8.40 -4.30
C ALA A 147 21.53 -8.48 -5.11
N MET A 148 21.14 -7.38 -5.70
CA MET A 148 20.03 -7.25 -6.64
C MET A 148 20.57 -6.84 -8.02
N PRO A 149 21.12 -7.80 -8.81
CA PRO A 149 21.78 -7.46 -10.07
C PRO A 149 20.84 -6.77 -11.07
N GLN A 150 19.53 -7.08 -11.05
CA GLN A 150 18.53 -6.46 -11.92
C GLN A 150 18.33 -4.97 -11.67
N LEU A 151 18.66 -4.50 -10.46
CA LEU A 151 18.54 -3.11 -10.03
C LEU A 151 19.90 -2.46 -9.77
N ALA A 152 21.00 -3.19 -9.96
CA ALA A 152 22.38 -2.76 -9.68
C ALA A 152 22.59 -2.23 -8.25
N CYS A 153 21.90 -2.81 -7.27
CA CYS A 153 21.94 -2.40 -5.87
C CYS A 153 22.00 -3.58 -4.91
N LYS A 154 21.96 -3.30 -3.62
CA LYS A 154 21.91 -4.31 -2.56
C LYS A 154 20.76 -3.99 -1.61
N ARG A 155 20.20 -5.02 -0.96
CA ARG A 155 19.13 -4.91 0.03
C ARG A 155 19.38 -5.82 1.21
N ARG A 156 18.89 -5.41 2.35
CA ARG A 156 18.79 -6.27 3.53
C ARG A 156 17.60 -7.19 3.34
N ILE A 157 17.82 -8.48 3.61
CA ILE A 157 16.80 -9.52 3.49
C ILE A 157 16.66 -10.19 4.86
N TRP A 158 15.43 -10.33 5.32
CA TRP A 158 15.05 -11.01 6.56
C TRP A 158 14.40 -12.34 6.24
N ILE A 159 14.50 -13.26 7.18
CA ILE A 159 13.81 -14.55 7.13
C ILE A 159 13.18 -14.86 8.48
N TYR A 160 11.89 -15.21 8.46
CA TYR A 160 11.21 -15.88 9.56
C TYR A 160 11.13 -17.37 9.22
N LEU A 161 11.58 -18.21 10.14
CA LEU A 161 11.47 -19.67 10.05
C LEU A 161 10.46 -20.16 11.07
N PRO A 162 9.50 -21.03 10.69
CA PRO A 162 8.51 -21.56 11.64
C PRO A 162 9.15 -22.17 12.89
N PRO A 163 8.49 -22.13 14.08
CA PRO A 163 9.06 -22.65 15.32
C PRO A 163 9.53 -24.10 15.26
N ASP A 164 8.87 -24.93 14.46
CA ASP A 164 9.24 -26.33 14.26
C ASP A 164 10.29 -26.54 13.14
N TYR A 165 10.80 -25.48 12.51
CA TYR A 165 11.71 -25.61 11.38
C TYR A 165 12.98 -26.41 11.73
N LYS A 166 13.58 -26.21 12.90
CA LYS A 166 14.81 -26.91 13.31
C LYS A 166 14.58 -28.36 13.68
N THR A 167 13.39 -28.73 14.12
CA THR A 167 13.04 -30.04 14.67
C THR A 167 12.26 -30.94 13.71
N SER A 168 11.72 -30.38 12.63
CA SER A 168 10.97 -31.11 11.61
C SER A 168 11.74 -31.22 10.28
N HIS A 169 11.32 -32.16 9.44
CA HIS A 169 11.80 -32.30 8.03
C HIS A 169 10.75 -31.79 7.03
N LYS A 170 9.73 -31.08 7.49
CA LYS A 170 8.66 -30.54 6.64
C LYS A 170 9.22 -29.53 5.63
N LYS A 171 8.53 -29.43 4.51
CA LYS A 171 8.66 -28.32 3.57
C LYS A 171 7.53 -27.33 3.80
N TYR A 172 7.78 -26.05 3.54
CA TYR A 172 6.86 -24.97 3.88
C TYR A 172 6.56 -24.11 2.66
N PRO A 173 5.34 -23.57 2.52
CA PRO A 173 5.08 -22.45 1.63
C PRO A 173 5.99 -21.26 1.97
N VAL A 174 6.17 -20.34 1.02
CA VAL A 174 6.99 -19.14 1.22
C VAL A 174 6.17 -17.90 0.91
N LEU A 175 6.12 -16.97 1.86
CA LEU A 175 5.53 -15.63 1.72
C LEU A 175 6.66 -14.61 1.55
N TYR A 176 6.72 -13.97 0.39
CA TYR A 176 7.60 -12.83 0.13
C TYR A 176 6.86 -11.55 0.49
N MET A 177 7.39 -10.76 1.44
CA MET A 177 6.80 -9.49 1.87
C MET A 177 7.72 -8.31 1.56
N HIS A 178 7.13 -7.27 1.00
CA HIS A 178 7.78 -5.99 0.73
C HIS A 178 7.94 -5.17 2.00
N ASP A 179 8.83 -4.16 1.95
CA ASP A 179 9.09 -3.25 3.07
C ASP A 179 9.55 -3.99 4.33
N GLY A 180 10.50 -4.93 4.16
CA GLY A 180 10.98 -5.89 5.16
C GLY A 180 11.40 -5.26 6.48
N GLN A 181 11.87 -4.01 6.47
CA GLN A 181 12.24 -3.27 7.68
C GLN A 181 11.04 -2.97 8.61
N ASN A 182 9.79 -3.04 8.10
CA ASN A 182 8.58 -2.71 8.85
C ASN A 182 7.78 -3.96 9.29
N ILE A 183 8.23 -5.18 8.99
CA ILE A 183 7.35 -6.35 9.17
C ILE A 183 7.62 -7.16 10.43
N PHE A 184 8.84 -7.14 10.98
CA PHE A 184 9.24 -8.03 12.08
C PHE A 184 9.80 -7.34 13.31
N ASP A 185 10.22 -6.08 13.25
CA ASP A 185 10.97 -5.46 14.34
C ASP A 185 10.70 -3.96 14.42
N GLU A 186 10.13 -3.52 15.54
CA GLU A 186 9.88 -2.09 15.77
C GLU A 186 11.18 -1.28 15.71
N TYR A 187 12.31 -1.87 16.09
CA TYR A 187 13.61 -1.20 16.01
C TYR A 187 13.97 -0.74 14.59
N SER A 188 13.70 -1.57 13.59
CA SER A 188 13.96 -1.29 12.18
C SER A 188 12.83 -0.56 11.47
N ALA A 189 11.62 -0.60 12.01
CA ALA A 189 10.42 -0.04 11.39
C ALA A 189 10.48 1.49 11.31
N SER A 190 10.15 2.06 10.15
CA SER A 190 10.14 3.52 9.94
C SER A 190 8.81 4.16 10.32
N PHE A 191 7.69 3.42 10.17
CA PHE A 191 6.32 3.91 10.34
C PHE A 191 5.46 3.03 11.26
N GLY A 192 6.10 2.23 12.11
CA GLY A 192 5.49 1.20 12.90
C GLY A 192 5.70 -0.19 12.30
N GLU A 193 5.45 -1.20 13.10
CA GLU A 193 5.69 -2.59 12.79
C GLU A 193 4.39 -3.32 12.46
N TRP A 194 4.44 -4.25 11.50
CA TRP A 194 3.32 -5.13 11.19
C TRP A 194 3.14 -6.27 12.20
N GLY A 195 4.18 -6.64 12.95
CA GLY A 195 4.15 -7.76 13.90
C GLY A 195 3.83 -9.09 13.25
N VAL A 196 4.44 -9.34 12.10
CA VAL A 196 4.19 -10.56 11.29
C VAL A 196 4.59 -11.80 12.03
N ASP A 197 5.75 -11.80 12.66
CA ASP A 197 6.31 -12.97 13.37
C ASP A 197 5.53 -13.29 14.65
N GLU A 198 5.14 -12.31 15.47
CA GLU A 198 4.32 -12.54 16.65
C GLU A 198 2.95 -13.09 16.26
N CYS A 199 2.35 -12.51 15.20
CA CYS A 199 1.09 -13.01 14.67
C CYS A 199 1.23 -14.46 14.18
N MET A 200 2.28 -14.76 13.41
CA MET A 200 2.56 -16.10 12.90
C MET A 200 2.79 -17.10 14.02
N ASP A 201 3.64 -16.76 15.00
CA ASP A 201 3.92 -17.61 16.16
C ASP A 201 2.63 -17.94 16.93
N SER A 202 1.76 -16.93 17.15
CA SER A 202 0.46 -17.12 17.80
C SER A 202 -0.47 -18.04 16.99
N LEU A 203 -0.57 -17.82 15.67
CA LEU A 203 -1.45 -18.59 14.80
C LEU A 203 -0.97 -20.05 14.65
N ILE A 204 0.33 -20.28 14.49
CA ILE A 204 0.93 -21.61 14.38
C ILE A 204 0.73 -22.38 15.70
N LYS A 205 0.91 -21.72 16.86
CA LYS A 205 0.63 -22.31 18.16
C LYS A 205 -0.84 -22.73 18.32
N LYS A 206 -1.77 -22.05 17.63
CA LYS A 206 -3.20 -22.39 17.60
C LYS A 206 -3.56 -23.41 16.51
N GLY A 207 -2.58 -23.96 15.79
CA GLY A 207 -2.76 -25.01 14.79
C GLY A 207 -2.88 -24.54 13.33
N SER A 208 -2.66 -23.26 13.05
CA SER A 208 -2.60 -22.81 11.64
C SER A 208 -1.39 -23.41 10.93
N PRO A 209 -1.49 -23.72 9.62
CA PRO A 209 -0.34 -24.15 8.83
C PRO A 209 0.79 -23.14 8.88
N ALA A 210 2.02 -23.61 8.95
CA ALA A 210 3.22 -22.78 9.01
C ALA A 210 3.73 -22.37 7.63
N CYS A 211 4.42 -21.23 7.54
CA CYS A 211 4.99 -20.66 6.32
C CYS A 211 6.35 -20.03 6.65
N ILE A 212 7.31 -20.10 5.73
CA ILE A 212 8.52 -19.27 5.76
C ILE A 212 8.14 -17.88 5.29
N VAL A 213 8.61 -16.81 5.95
CA VAL A 213 8.42 -15.43 5.46
C VAL A 213 9.76 -14.82 5.11
N ILE A 214 9.85 -14.24 3.92
CA ILE A 214 11.02 -13.50 3.42
C ILE A 214 10.66 -12.02 3.37
N GLY A 215 11.29 -11.22 4.23
CA GLY A 215 11.15 -9.77 4.24
C GLY A 215 12.21 -9.11 3.37
N ILE A 216 11.81 -8.29 2.41
CA ILE A 216 12.69 -7.56 1.51
C ILE A 216 12.61 -6.07 1.87
N ASP A 217 13.68 -5.50 2.42
CA ASP A 217 13.71 -4.07 2.69
C ASP A 217 13.47 -3.25 1.43
N ASN A 218 12.85 -2.12 1.56
CA ASN A 218 12.83 -1.15 0.47
C ASN A 218 14.14 -0.32 0.44
N GLY A 219 14.29 0.47 -0.58
CA GLY A 219 15.39 1.40 -0.72
C GLY A 219 14.91 2.80 -1.10
N PRO A 220 15.81 3.75 -1.33
CA PRO A 220 15.46 5.13 -1.67
C PRO A 220 14.66 5.25 -2.97
N GLU A 221 14.74 4.27 -3.85
CA GLU A 221 13.97 4.23 -5.10
C GLU A 221 12.69 3.36 -5.00
N ARG A 222 12.14 3.17 -3.78
CA ARG A 222 10.95 2.34 -3.52
C ARG A 222 9.79 2.65 -4.47
N MET A 223 9.56 3.94 -4.75
CA MET A 223 8.42 4.37 -5.58
C MET A 223 8.57 3.90 -7.04
N GLN A 224 9.79 3.87 -7.56
CA GLN A 224 10.09 3.37 -8.90
C GLN A 224 10.18 1.84 -8.92
N GLU A 225 10.84 1.24 -7.92
CA GLU A 225 11.03 -0.22 -7.82
C GLU A 225 9.71 -0.97 -7.68
N TYR A 226 8.71 -0.39 -7.02
CA TYR A 226 7.40 -1.00 -6.83
C TYR A 226 6.35 -0.53 -7.86
N ASN A 227 6.72 0.28 -8.84
CA ASN A 227 5.85 0.68 -9.93
C ASN A 227 6.32 0.07 -11.26
N PRO A 228 5.48 -0.72 -11.95
CA PRO A 228 5.83 -1.26 -13.28
C PRO A 228 5.74 -0.20 -14.40
N TYR A 229 5.18 0.97 -14.12
CA TYR A 229 4.92 2.01 -15.11
C TYR A 229 5.61 3.32 -14.75
N GLU A 230 5.72 4.20 -15.73
CA GLU A 230 6.12 5.59 -15.48
C GLU A 230 4.98 6.34 -14.79
N PHE A 231 5.34 7.12 -13.78
CA PHE A 231 4.44 8.03 -13.08
C PHE A 231 5.09 9.41 -12.97
N LYS A 232 4.32 10.46 -13.24
CA LYS A 232 4.84 11.83 -13.39
C LYS A 232 5.69 12.28 -12.20
N GLU A 233 5.24 11.98 -10.98
CA GLU A 233 5.90 12.40 -9.75
C GLU A 233 7.13 11.55 -9.39
N PHE A 234 7.18 10.29 -9.85
CA PHE A 234 8.24 9.34 -9.47
C PHE A 234 9.15 8.95 -10.65
N GLY A 235 8.80 9.35 -11.87
CA GLY A 235 9.55 9.01 -13.07
C GLY A 235 9.33 7.58 -13.54
N LYS A 236 10.32 7.03 -14.25
CA LYS A 236 10.24 5.70 -14.88
C LYS A 236 10.20 4.59 -13.84
N GLY A 237 9.20 3.71 -13.97
CA GLY A 237 9.07 2.51 -13.13
C GLY A 237 10.15 1.46 -13.40
N LYS A 238 10.51 0.73 -12.35
CA LYS A 238 11.48 -0.38 -12.32
C LYS A 238 10.84 -1.69 -11.83
N GLY A 239 9.50 -1.76 -11.81
CA GLY A 239 8.78 -2.91 -11.27
C GLY A 239 9.10 -4.24 -11.96
N ASP A 240 9.32 -4.22 -13.29
CA ASP A 240 9.75 -5.43 -14.01
C ASP A 240 11.11 -5.93 -13.50
N GLN A 241 12.08 -5.03 -13.30
CA GLN A 241 13.40 -5.40 -12.78
C GLN A 241 13.31 -5.91 -11.32
N TYR A 242 12.43 -5.31 -10.52
CA TYR A 242 12.22 -5.75 -9.14
C TYR A 242 11.61 -7.16 -9.08
N ILE A 243 10.58 -7.44 -9.87
CA ILE A 243 9.99 -8.77 -9.93
C ILE A 243 10.98 -9.78 -10.54
N ASP A 244 11.74 -9.40 -11.56
CA ASP A 244 12.82 -10.23 -12.11
C ASP A 244 13.86 -10.59 -11.05
N PHE A 245 14.20 -9.66 -10.14
CA PHE A 245 15.05 -9.98 -8.99
C PHE A 245 14.39 -11.06 -8.09
N LEU A 246 13.13 -10.92 -7.75
CA LEU A 246 12.44 -11.90 -6.91
C LEU A 246 12.46 -13.29 -7.54
N ILE A 247 12.11 -13.41 -8.83
CA ILE A 247 11.93 -14.72 -9.48
C ILE A 247 13.22 -15.35 -10.01
N LYS A 248 14.20 -14.53 -10.43
CA LYS A 248 15.43 -15.02 -11.06
C LYS A 248 16.62 -15.09 -10.10
N THR A 249 16.58 -14.37 -8.99
CA THR A 249 17.71 -14.28 -8.05
C THR A 249 17.31 -14.74 -6.65
N LEU A 250 16.34 -14.08 -6.00
CA LEU A 250 16.02 -14.36 -4.59
C LEU A 250 15.35 -15.73 -4.42
N LYS A 251 14.23 -15.98 -5.12
CA LYS A 251 13.47 -17.24 -4.97
C LYS A 251 14.33 -18.47 -5.25
N PRO A 252 15.14 -18.58 -6.30
CA PRO A 252 16.01 -19.73 -6.53
C PRO A 252 17.01 -19.99 -5.38
N ILE A 253 17.53 -18.92 -4.75
CA ILE A 253 18.44 -19.04 -3.61
C ILE A 253 17.67 -19.55 -2.38
N ILE A 254 16.48 -19.01 -2.10
CA ILE A 254 15.64 -19.47 -1.00
C ILE A 254 15.25 -20.95 -1.19
N ASP A 255 14.79 -21.33 -2.37
CA ASP A 255 14.37 -22.71 -2.66
C ASP A 255 15.53 -23.71 -2.57
N LYS A 256 16.76 -23.26 -2.89
CA LYS A 256 17.97 -24.09 -2.78
C LYS A 256 18.42 -24.32 -1.35
N HIS A 257 18.30 -23.30 -0.49
CA HIS A 257 18.91 -23.32 0.85
C HIS A 257 17.92 -23.65 1.96
N TYR A 258 16.61 -23.55 1.69
CA TYR A 258 15.56 -23.80 2.68
C TYR A 258 14.59 -24.88 2.21
N ARG A 259 13.90 -25.50 3.16
CA ARG A 259 12.89 -26.52 2.88
C ARG A 259 11.57 -25.89 2.41
N THR A 260 11.53 -25.49 1.16
CA THR A 260 10.38 -24.82 0.55
C THR A 260 9.52 -25.80 -0.26
N LEU A 261 8.23 -25.46 -0.38
CA LEU A 261 7.32 -25.94 -1.39
C LEU A 261 7.37 -24.93 -2.56
N ALA A 262 8.13 -25.23 -3.62
CA ALA A 262 8.54 -24.28 -4.64
C ALA A 262 7.47 -23.97 -5.72
N SER A 263 6.33 -24.70 -5.72
CA SER A 263 5.26 -24.52 -6.71
C SER A 263 4.55 -23.16 -6.54
N ALA A 264 3.91 -22.69 -7.59
CA ALA A 264 3.20 -21.40 -7.57
C ALA A 264 2.14 -21.33 -6.45
N GLU A 265 1.37 -22.38 -6.25
CA GLU A 265 0.34 -22.48 -5.20
C GLU A 265 0.88 -22.30 -3.78
N ASN A 266 2.18 -22.55 -3.57
CA ASN A 266 2.90 -22.43 -2.31
C ASN A 266 3.84 -21.22 -2.26
N THR A 267 3.81 -20.37 -3.27
CA THR A 267 4.60 -19.13 -3.35
C THR A 267 3.65 -17.94 -3.25
N LEU A 268 3.77 -17.22 -2.14
CA LEU A 268 2.91 -16.10 -1.77
C LEU A 268 3.69 -14.79 -1.87
N ILE A 269 3.01 -13.70 -2.19
CA ILE A 269 3.58 -12.36 -2.20
C ILE A 269 2.63 -11.38 -1.51
N ALA A 270 3.14 -10.46 -0.68
CA ALA A 270 2.28 -9.47 -0.02
C ALA A 270 2.99 -8.15 0.27
N GLY A 271 2.21 -7.11 0.41
CA GLY A 271 2.66 -5.78 0.84
C GLY A 271 1.54 -4.76 0.83
N SER A 272 1.87 -3.55 1.27
CA SER A 272 0.93 -2.43 1.34
C SER A 272 1.30 -1.29 0.40
N SER A 273 0.30 -0.49 0.04
CA SER A 273 0.51 0.71 -0.76
C SER A 273 1.16 0.38 -2.12
N MET A 274 2.34 0.91 -2.39
CA MET A 274 3.16 0.52 -3.55
C MET A 274 3.53 -0.97 -3.50
N GLY A 275 3.76 -1.55 -2.29
CA GLY A 275 3.98 -2.98 -2.09
C GLY A 275 2.74 -3.81 -2.47
N GLY A 276 1.53 -3.31 -2.22
CA GLY A 276 0.28 -3.92 -2.70
C GLY A 276 0.14 -3.86 -4.22
N LEU A 277 0.51 -2.73 -4.83
CA LEU A 277 0.54 -2.58 -6.29
C LEU A 277 1.48 -3.61 -6.94
N ILE A 278 2.73 -3.70 -6.47
CA ILE A 278 3.71 -4.61 -7.09
C ILE A 278 3.38 -6.08 -6.82
N SER A 279 2.77 -6.41 -5.66
CA SER A 279 2.27 -7.77 -5.37
C SER A 279 1.18 -8.18 -6.36
N TYR A 280 0.23 -7.30 -6.63
CA TYR A 280 -0.81 -7.55 -7.61
C TYR A 280 -0.25 -7.67 -9.04
N TYR A 281 0.67 -6.77 -9.40
CA TYR A 281 1.36 -6.83 -10.70
C TYR A 281 2.11 -8.15 -10.89
N ALA A 282 2.79 -8.64 -9.85
CA ALA A 282 3.49 -9.92 -9.89
C ALA A 282 2.55 -11.10 -10.20
N MET A 283 1.36 -11.12 -9.60
CA MET A 283 0.32 -12.13 -9.88
C MET A 283 -0.14 -12.09 -11.34
N LEU A 284 -0.39 -10.89 -11.89
CA LEU A 284 -0.82 -10.72 -13.28
C LEU A 284 0.26 -11.13 -14.29
N LYS A 285 1.51 -10.82 -13.98
CA LYS A 285 2.64 -11.02 -14.91
C LYS A 285 3.23 -12.42 -14.84
N TYR A 286 3.24 -13.02 -13.65
CA TYR A 286 3.90 -14.30 -13.36
C TYR A 286 3.00 -15.25 -12.56
N PRO A 287 1.81 -15.61 -13.09
CA PRO A 287 0.86 -16.50 -12.39
C PRO A 287 1.42 -17.91 -12.18
N ASN A 288 2.42 -18.31 -12.99
CA ASN A 288 3.10 -19.58 -12.84
C ASN A 288 4.18 -19.59 -11.73
N VAL A 289 4.45 -18.44 -11.11
CA VAL A 289 5.41 -18.29 -10.01
C VAL A 289 4.70 -17.97 -8.70
N PHE A 290 3.76 -17.04 -8.74
CA PHE A 290 3.00 -16.60 -7.56
C PHE A 290 1.54 -17.06 -7.70
N GLY A 291 1.09 -17.90 -6.78
CA GLY A 291 -0.29 -18.41 -6.79
C GLY A 291 -1.19 -17.72 -5.78
N LYS A 292 -0.64 -16.91 -4.87
CA LYS A 292 -1.40 -16.25 -3.81
C LYS A 292 -0.84 -14.86 -3.51
N ALA A 293 -1.72 -13.86 -3.29
CA ALA A 293 -1.27 -12.50 -2.95
C ALA A 293 -2.09 -11.84 -1.85
N GLY A 294 -1.39 -11.08 -0.98
CA GLY A 294 -1.95 -10.11 -0.03
C GLY A 294 -1.73 -8.68 -0.55
N ILE A 295 -2.81 -7.99 -0.84
CA ILE A 295 -2.83 -6.70 -1.54
C ILE A 295 -3.48 -5.68 -0.61
N PHE A 296 -2.66 -5.03 0.23
CA PHE A 296 -3.14 -4.09 1.23
C PHE A 296 -3.05 -2.66 0.71
N SER A 297 -4.18 -1.95 0.72
CA SER A 297 -4.28 -0.53 0.34
C SER A 297 -3.51 -0.19 -0.95
N PRO A 298 -3.71 -0.92 -2.06
CA PRO A 298 -2.84 -0.84 -3.23
C PRO A 298 -2.86 0.54 -3.88
N ALA A 299 -1.67 1.07 -4.19
CA ALA A 299 -1.51 2.38 -4.83
C ALA A 299 -1.81 2.34 -6.34
N PHE A 300 -2.98 1.82 -6.75
CA PHE A 300 -3.37 1.70 -8.16
C PHE A 300 -3.47 3.02 -8.91
N TRP A 301 -3.68 4.12 -8.17
CA TRP A 301 -3.70 5.48 -8.71
C TRP A 301 -2.37 5.92 -9.32
N THR A 302 -1.24 5.32 -8.91
CA THR A 302 0.08 5.59 -9.50
C THR A 302 0.33 4.79 -10.79
N ALA A 303 -0.56 3.86 -11.13
CA ALA A 303 -0.36 2.87 -12.19
C ALA A 303 -1.66 2.61 -12.96
N GLU A 304 -2.25 3.63 -13.60
CA GLU A 304 -3.53 3.52 -14.33
C GLU A 304 -3.57 2.36 -15.34
N LYS A 305 -2.43 2.04 -15.95
CA LYS A 305 -2.31 0.92 -16.90
C LYS A 305 -2.56 -0.45 -16.24
N ILE A 306 -2.55 -0.53 -14.90
CA ILE A 306 -2.86 -1.78 -14.19
C ILE A 306 -4.28 -2.27 -14.49
N LYS A 307 -5.24 -1.35 -14.65
CA LYS A 307 -6.64 -1.66 -15.00
C LYS A 307 -6.72 -2.30 -16.40
N SER A 308 -5.97 -1.76 -17.36
CA SER A 308 -5.90 -2.32 -18.71
C SER A 308 -5.21 -3.69 -18.72
N LEU A 309 -4.14 -3.86 -17.93
CA LEU A 309 -3.47 -5.14 -17.78
C LEU A 309 -4.38 -6.17 -17.10
N THR A 310 -5.13 -5.78 -16.05
CA THR A 310 -6.15 -6.64 -15.43
C THR A 310 -7.18 -7.11 -16.46
N ASN A 311 -7.62 -6.20 -17.34
CA ASN A 311 -8.60 -6.53 -18.37
C ASN A 311 -8.04 -7.51 -19.44
N SER A 312 -6.78 -7.39 -19.81
CA SER A 312 -6.15 -8.26 -20.84
C SER A 312 -5.63 -9.59 -20.30
N SER A 313 -5.16 -9.62 -19.05
CA SER A 313 -4.45 -10.79 -18.48
C SER A 313 -5.13 -11.40 -17.26
N GLY A 314 -6.23 -10.80 -16.78
CA GLY A 314 -6.94 -11.27 -15.58
C GLY A 314 -7.45 -12.72 -15.68
N ASN A 315 -7.75 -13.20 -16.89
CA ASN A 315 -8.16 -14.58 -17.14
C ASN A 315 -7.07 -15.64 -16.87
N GLN A 316 -5.84 -15.22 -16.68
CA GLN A 316 -4.72 -16.09 -16.31
C GLN A 316 -4.54 -16.23 -14.80
N LEU A 317 -5.27 -15.43 -14.01
CA LEU A 317 -5.21 -15.48 -12.57
C LEU A 317 -5.97 -16.70 -12.04
N HIS A 318 -5.25 -17.54 -11.33
CA HIS A 318 -5.77 -18.66 -10.56
C HIS A 318 -5.24 -18.52 -9.13
N GLY A 319 -5.85 -19.23 -8.17
CA GLY A 319 -5.37 -19.18 -6.77
C GLY A 319 -6.08 -18.12 -5.94
N LYS A 320 -5.37 -17.43 -5.02
CA LYS A 320 -6.01 -16.59 -3.99
C LYS A 320 -5.51 -15.15 -3.98
N LEU A 321 -6.44 -14.19 -3.94
CA LEU A 321 -6.17 -12.76 -3.87
C LEU A 321 -6.91 -12.16 -2.67
N PHE A 322 -6.17 -11.71 -1.67
CA PHE A 322 -6.71 -10.97 -0.54
C PHE A 322 -6.53 -9.48 -0.76
N PHE A 323 -7.62 -8.72 -0.77
CA PHE A 323 -7.61 -7.27 -0.87
C PHE A 323 -8.05 -6.64 0.45
N TYR A 324 -7.34 -5.61 0.87
CA TYR A 324 -7.70 -4.76 1.99
C TYR A 324 -7.67 -3.30 1.59
N MET A 325 -8.61 -2.51 2.08
CA MET A 325 -8.62 -1.06 2.00
C MET A 325 -9.35 -0.47 3.20
N GLY A 326 -8.80 0.57 3.82
CA GLY A 326 -9.49 1.37 4.81
C GLY A 326 -10.43 2.38 4.14
N GLU A 327 -11.65 2.59 4.68
CA GLU A 327 -12.55 3.60 4.15
C GLU A 327 -12.02 5.02 4.35
N LEU A 328 -11.27 5.23 5.42
CA LEU A 328 -10.67 6.54 5.72
C LEU A 328 -9.56 6.93 4.76
N GLU A 329 -9.04 6.00 3.96
CA GLU A 329 -8.03 6.29 2.94
C GLU A 329 -8.58 7.13 1.77
N GLY A 330 -9.90 7.08 1.55
CA GLY A 330 -10.61 7.90 0.58
C GLY A 330 -11.34 7.11 -0.50
N ALA A 331 -12.51 7.61 -0.86
CA ALA A 331 -13.44 6.93 -1.80
C ALA A 331 -12.83 6.69 -3.20
N ALA A 332 -11.90 7.54 -3.64
CA ALA A 332 -11.26 7.38 -4.95
C ALA A 332 -10.38 6.12 -5.00
N TYR A 333 -9.59 5.87 -3.96
CA TYR A 333 -8.71 4.71 -3.88
C TYR A 333 -9.50 3.42 -3.69
N LEU A 334 -10.53 3.47 -2.84
CA LEU A 334 -11.46 2.36 -2.67
C LEU A 334 -12.16 2.00 -4.00
N ASN A 335 -12.61 3.00 -4.76
CA ASN A 335 -13.25 2.78 -6.05
C ASN A 335 -12.29 2.18 -7.09
N ASP A 336 -11.02 2.60 -7.08
CA ASP A 336 -9.99 2.03 -7.97
C ASP A 336 -9.70 0.57 -7.64
N MET A 337 -9.61 0.21 -6.36
CA MET A 337 -9.48 -1.18 -5.94
C MET A 337 -10.71 -2.01 -6.34
N ASN A 338 -11.92 -1.52 -6.08
CA ASN A 338 -13.16 -2.21 -6.40
C ASN A 338 -13.30 -2.50 -7.90
N LYS A 339 -12.93 -1.56 -8.78
CA LYS A 339 -12.93 -1.77 -10.24
C LYS A 339 -12.00 -2.92 -10.66
N VAL A 340 -10.83 -3.02 -10.02
CA VAL A 340 -9.88 -4.12 -10.27
C VAL A 340 -10.48 -5.44 -9.79
N VAL A 341 -10.99 -5.49 -8.56
CA VAL A 341 -11.64 -6.67 -7.96
C VAL A 341 -12.82 -7.16 -8.82
N GLU A 342 -13.71 -6.26 -9.23
CA GLU A 342 -14.84 -6.61 -10.10
C GLU A 342 -14.39 -7.17 -11.46
N THR A 343 -13.32 -6.60 -12.03
CA THR A 343 -12.80 -7.07 -13.32
C THR A 343 -12.23 -8.48 -13.20
N ILE A 344 -11.49 -8.77 -12.12
CA ILE A 344 -10.95 -10.11 -11.86
C ILE A 344 -12.11 -11.10 -11.65
N GLY A 345 -13.07 -10.76 -10.80
CA GLY A 345 -14.22 -11.63 -10.48
C GLY A 345 -15.07 -12.01 -11.71
N LYS A 346 -15.04 -11.18 -12.76
CA LYS A 346 -15.73 -11.47 -14.03
C LYS A 346 -14.89 -12.31 -15.01
N LYS A 347 -13.57 -12.34 -14.84
CA LYS A 347 -12.64 -12.89 -15.85
C LYS A 347 -11.87 -14.11 -15.42
N SER A 348 -11.69 -14.33 -14.13
CA SER A 348 -10.87 -15.41 -13.58
C SER A 348 -11.64 -16.31 -12.65
N ASP A 349 -11.09 -17.49 -12.38
CA ASP A 349 -11.55 -18.41 -11.35
C ASP A 349 -10.77 -18.24 -10.02
N ALA A 350 -9.99 -17.18 -9.90
CA ALA A 350 -9.28 -16.86 -8.68
C ALA A 350 -10.25 -16.61 -7.52
N MET A 351 -9.91 -17.15 -6.36
CA MET A 351 -10.64 -16.84 -5.13
C MET A 351 -10.25 -15.46 -4.64
N ILE A 352 -11.23 -14.60 -4.42
CA ILE A 352 -11.02 -13.23 -3.96
C ILE A 352 -11.67 -13.05 -2.59
N TYR A 353 -10.90 -12.50 -1.66
CA TYR A 353 -11.41 -12.03 -0.38
C TYR A 353 -11.13 -10.54 -0.24
N THR A 354 -12.14 -9.74 0.00
CA THR A 354 -12.02 -8.28 0.11
C THR A 354 -12.46 -7.82 1.49
N VAL A 355 -11.60 -7.03 2.13
CA VAL A 355 -11.90 -6.34 3.39
C VAL A 355 -11.94 -4.85 3.13
N ILE A 356 -13.04 -4.23 3.54
CA ILE A 356 -13.18 -2.77 3.62
C ILE A 356 -13.35 -2.45 5.09
N ASP A 357 -12.33 -1.83 5.70
CA ASP A 357 -12.33 -1.49 7.13
C ASP A 357 -12.88 -0.06 7.33
N PRO A 358 -14.08 0.11 7.93
CA PRO A 358 -14.66 1.45 8.12
C PRO A 358 -13.81 2.42 8.95
N GLU A 359 -12.95 1.88 9.82
CA GLU A 359 -12.06 2.65 10.69
C GLU A 359 -10.60 2.60 10.21
N GLY A 360 -10.35 1.94 9.07
CA GLY A 360 -9.00 1.74 8.53
C GLY A 360 -8.45 2.99 7.88
N SER A 361 -7.21 3.33 8.23
CA SER A 361 -6.39 4.38 7.62
C SER A 361 -5.17 3.77 6.92
N HIS A 362 -4.46 4.57 6.11
CA HIS A 362 -3.28 4.13 5.35
C HIS A 362 -2.03 4.05 6.22
N ASN A 363 -1.96 3.06 7.11
CA ASN A 363 -0.82 2.87 8.01
C ASN A 363 -0.61 1.42 8.44
N GLU A 364 0.56 1.14 9.01
CA GLU A 364 0.99 -0.19 9.45
C GLU A 364 0.08 -0.77 10.53
N ARG A 365 -0.49 0.06 11.43
CA ARG A 365 -1.40 -0.39 12.47
C ARG A 365 -2.69 -0.99 11.89
N ALA A 366 -3.25 -0.35 10.86
CA ALA A 366 -4.42 -0.86 10.16
C ALA A 366 -4.12 -2.18 9.43
N TRP A 367 -2.98 -2.27 8.76
CA TRP A 367 -2.56 -3.49 8.06
C TRP A 367 -2.23 -4.63 9.02
N ARG A 368 -1.54 -4.35 10.14
CA ARG A 368 -1.28 -5.31 11.24
C ARG A 368 -2.57 -5.93 11.77
N LYS A 369 -3.62 -5.12 12.00
CA LYS A 369 -4.95 -5.56 12.46
C LYS A 369 -5.50 -6.68 11.58
N TRP A 370 -5.31 -6.60 10.27
CA TRP A 370 -5.88 -7.55 9.30
C TRP A 370 -4.93 -8.64 8.82
N PHE A 371 -3.66 -8.60 9.24
CA PHE A 371 -2.69 -9.62 8.85
C PHE A 371 -3.10 -11.03 9.28
N ALA A 372 -3.65 -11.20 10.46
CA ALA A 372 -4.12 -12.50 10.96
C ALA A 372 -5.24 -13.10 10.09
N ALA A 373 -6.21 -12.26 9.68
CA ALA A 373 -7.30 -12.68 8.79
C ALA A 373 -6.76 -13.05 7.40
N PHE A 374 -5.88 -12.20 6.84
CA PHE A 374 -5.17 -12.49 5.60
C PHE A 374 -4.46 -13.84 5.67
N TYR A 375 -3.62 -14.05 6.69
CA TYR A 375 -2.81 -15.27 6.81
C TYR A 375 -3.67 -16.52 6.93
N LYS A 376 -4.67 -16.52 7.83
CA LYS A 376 -5.59 -17.65 7.97
C LYS A 376 -6.27 -18.03 6.66
N TRP A 377 -6.76 -17.03 5.93
CA TRP A 377 -7.47 -17.26 4.69
C TRP A 377 -6.56 -17.69 3.54
N ILE A 378 -5.38 -17.06 3.40
CA ILE A 378 -4.49 -17.31 2.27
C ILE A 378 -3.81 -18.67 2.37
N ILE A 379 -3.50 -19.14 3.60
CA ILE A 379 -2.77 -20.39 3.82
C ILE A 379 -3.69 -21.62 3.86
N ALA A 380 -4.98 -21.45 4.12
CA ALA A 380 -5.93 -22.55 4.22
C ALA A 380 -6.05 -23.30 2.87
N ASP A 381 -6.17 -24.61 2.93
CA ASP A 381 -6.45 -25.47 1.78
C ASP A 381 -7.97 -25.52 1.51
N GLY A 382 -8.38 -25.27 0.24
CA GLY A 382 -9.75 -25.48 -0.26
C GLY A 382 -10.79 -24.39 0.06
N PHE A 383 -12.01 -24.60 -0.45
CA PHE A 383 -13.15 -23.66 -0.46
C PHE A 383 -13.92 -23.52 0.86
N ASN A 384 -13.62 -24.33 1.88
CA ASN A 384 -14.55 -24.61 2.98
C ASN A 384 -14.33 -23.87 4.29
N ASN A 385 -13.48 -22.84 4.34
CA ASN A 385 -13.35 -22.06 5.57
C ASN A 385 -13.94 -20.66 5.41
N VAL A 386 -15.25 -20.52 5.66
CA VAL A 386 -15.83 -19.27 6.14
C VAL A 386 -15.06 -18.94 7.42
N ILE A 387 -14.21 -17.93 7.38
CA ILE A 387 -13.49 -17.46 8.55
C ILE A 387 -14.55 -16.81 9.46
N ASP A 388 -14.88 -17.47 10.55
CA ASP A 388 -15.58 -16.84 11.67
C ASP A 388 -14.61 -15.79 12.26
N LEU A 389 -14.82 -14.52 11.91
CA LEU A 389 -13.97 -13.39 12.35
C LEU A 389 -14.22 -13.03 13.83
N ASP A 390 -15.22 -13.65 14.46
CA ASP A 390 -15.63 -13.38 15.84
C ASP A 390 -14.98 -14.33 16.88
N LYS A 391 -13.97 -15.15 16.49
CA LYS A 391 -13.23 -16.02 17.42
C LYS A 391 -11.73 -15.77 17.41
#